data_d7209392d9696b01cc510fb3cb406c01
#
_entry.id   d7209392d9696b01cc510fb3cb406c01
#
_cell.length_a   1.000
_cell.length_b   1.000
_cell.length_c   1.000
_cell.angle_alpha   90.00
_cell.angle_beta   90.00
_cell.angle_gamma   90.00
#
_symmetry.space_group_name_H-M   'P 1'
#
loop_
_entity.id
_entity.type
_entity.pdbx_description
1 polymer ?
#
loop_
_entity_poly.entity_id
_entity_poly.type
_entity_poly.pdbx_seq_one_letter_code
_entity_poly.pdbx_strand_id
1 'polypeptide(L)'
;MKREFVKTENAQRFRAGINMLEGRGALEAGMMLVIGRPGEGKTTTLHNWAAETGAVMLTAQQGWTPNRMLGELAEKLGLETSKGFERKMEETIAREEIPIILDESAFALDNGAACLERLRSITDKSCTPLVMAAMEQDRPKFARRMQIASRISYVCQFQKSSLADVALACKQLADVAMAAEVVERIHAETDARMRLVMTAINRIESIAKRRPPELASTPVQLAELKAMPLCEDFNRAVRSTLRTRA
;
A
#
# COMPACT_ATOMS: atom_id res chain seq x y z
N MET A 1 -2.86 -20.88 -1.11
CA MET A 1 -1.98 -19.69 -0.97
C MET A 1 -2.03 -19.17 0.46
N LYS A 2 -0.89 -18.98 1.10
CA LYS A 2 -0.75 -18.46 2.46
C LYS A 2 -1.06 -16.96 2.52
N ARG A 3 -1.49 -16.50 3.70
CA ARG A 3 -1.75 -15.07 3.96
C ARG A 3 -0.64 -14.51 4.84
N GLU A 4 0.51 -14.28 4.23
CA GLU A 4 1.70 -13.75 4.91
C GLU A 4 2.12 -12.44 4.26
N PHE A 5 2.77 -11.56 5.03
CA PHE A 5 3.34 -10.34 4.50
C PHE A 5 4.72 -10.62 3.89
N VAL A 6 4.88 -10.27 2.62
CA VAL A 6 6.16 -10.44 1.90
C VAL A 6 7.01 -9.18 2.06
N LYS A 7 8.19 -9.32 2.64
CA LYS A 7 9.14 -8.20 2.85
C LYS A 7 9.88 -7.85 1.55
N THR A 8 9.15 -7.26 0.61
CA THR A 8 9.68 -6.78 -0.67
C THR A 8 10.63 -5.57 -0.50
N GLU A 9 11.37 -5.23 -1.56
CA GLU A 9 12.17 -4.01 -1.60
C GLU A 9 11.34 -2.74 -1.31
N ASN A 10 10.07 -2.69 -1.77
CA ASN A 10 9.16 -1.59 -1.46
C ASN A 10 8.85 -1.53 0.04
N ALA A 11 8.65 -2.66 0.69
CA ALA A 11 8.45 -2.73 2.14
C ALA A 11 9.70 -2.28 2.91
N GLN A 12 10.89 -2.63 2.41
CA GLN A 12 12.16 -2.17 3.00
C GLN A 12 12.37 -0.67 2.83
N ARG A 13 12.07 -0.10 1.63
CA ARG A 13 12.09 1.35 1.40
C ARG A 13 11.13 2.09 2.31
N PHE A 14 9.93 1.54 2.49
CA PHE A 14 8.95 2.10 3.42
C PHE A 14 9.51 2.14 4.85
N ARG A 15 10.06 1.03 5.33
CA ARG A 15 10.65 0.95 6.67
C ARG A 15 11.81 1.94 6.85
N ALA A 16 12.69 2.06 5.86
CA ALA A 16 13.75 3.06 5.87
C ALA A 16 13.18 4.50 5.95
N GLY A 17 12.10 4.78 5.22
CA GLY A 17 11.40 6.06 5.27
C GLY A 17 10.79 6.34 6.65
N ILE A 18 10.20 5.36 7.31
CA ILE A 18 9.70 5.50 8.69
C ILE A 18 10.85 5.81 9.65
N ASN A 19 11.97 5.10 9.58
CA ASN A 19 13.13 5.38 10.44
C ASN A 19 13.64 6.81 10.24
N MET A 20 13.68 7.31 9.01
CA MET A 20 14.03 8.70 8.72
C MET A 20 13.01 9.69 9.29
N LEU A 21 11.72 9.37 9.22
CA LEU A 21 10.65 10.20 9.77
C LEU A 21 10.73 10.27 11.30
N GLU A 22 11.02 9.16 11.96
CA GLU A 22 11.18 9.08 13.42
C GLU A 22 12.44 9.84 13.89
N GLY A 23 13.52 9.77 13.11
CA GLY A 23 14.78 10.49 13.39
C GLY A 23 14.80 11.96 12.94
N ARG A 24 13.66 12.54 12.57
CA ARG A 24 13.56 13.93 12.06
C ARG A 24 14.02 14.96 13.09
N GLY A 25 14.77 15.97 12.62
CA GLY A 25 15.22 17.07 13.49
C GLY A 25 14.13 18.10 13.80
N ALA A 26 13.17 18.31 12.90
CA ALA A 26 12.03 19.23 13.07
C ALA A 26 10.79 18.39 13.38
N LEU A 27 10.27 18.50 14.61
CA LEU A 27 9.13 17.70 15.08
C LEU A 27 7.86 17.92 14.22
N GLU A 28 7.65 19.14 13.75
CA GLU A 28 6.53 19.51 12.89
C GLU A 28 6.63 18.96 11.46
N ALA A 29 7.80 18.50 11.02
CA ALA A 29 7.98 17.84 9.73
C ALA A 29 7.66 16.33 9.82
N GLY A 30 6.52 15.99 10.40
CA GLY A 30 6.11 14.62 10.74
C GLY A 30 5.33 13.89 9.64
N MET A 31 5.37 14.35 8.38
CA MET A 31 4.60 13.73 7.29
C MET A 31 5.48 12.95 6.33
N MET A 32 5.02 11.75 5.94
CA MET A 32 5.61 10.94 4.87
C MET A 32 4.58 10.70 3.77
N LEU A 33 4.99 10.85 2.52
CA LEU A 33 4.15 10.55 1.36
C LEU A 33 4.65 9.30 0.64
N VAL A 34 3.84 8.25 0.63
CA VAL A 34 4.07 7.00 -0.11
C VAL A 34 3.37 7.09 -1.45
N ILE A 35 4.11 7.11 -2.53
CA ILE A 35 3.56 7.18 -3.90
C ILE A 35 3.96 5.95 -4.70
N GLY A 36 3.14 5.59 -5.68
CA GLY A 36 3.39 4.48 -6.58
C GLY A 36 2.15 4.11 -7.37
N ARG A 37 2.32 3.23 -8.35
CA ARG A 37 1.23 2.78 -9.21
C ARG A 37 0.27 1.84 -8.49
N PRO A 38 -0.94 1.64 -9.03
CA PRO A 38 -1.87 0.63 -8.52
C PRO A 38 -1.26 -0.78 -8.54
N GLY A 39 -1.41 -1.51 -7.42
CA GLY A 39 -0.95 -2.90 -7.32
C GLY A 39 0.51 -3.09 -6.91
N GLU A 40 1.27 -2.04 -6.58
CA GLU A 40 2.65 -2.12 -6.08
C GLU A 40 2.77 -2.43 -4.58
N GLY A 41 1.65 -2.65 -3.88
CA GLY A 41 1.66 -3.12 -2.49
C GLY A 41 1.60 -2.03 -1.42
N LYS A 42 1.32 -0.76 -1.77
CA LYS A 42 1.22 0.36 -0.80
C LYS A 42 0.29 0.02 0.37
N THR A 43 -0.98 -0.20 0.10
CA THR A 43 -2.01 -0.50 1.11
C THR A 43 -1.62 -1.70 1.97
N THR A 44 -1.09 -2.78 1.37
CA THR A 44 -0.65 -3.98 2.11
C THR A 44 0.49 -3.66 3.08
N THR A 45 1.46 -2.85 2.64
CA THR A 45 2.58 -2.42 3.50
C THR A 45 2.09 -1.55 4.65
N LEU A 46 1.16 -0.62 4.38
CA LEU A 46 0.56 0.23 5.41
C LEU A 46 -0.23 -0.57 6.43
N HIS A 47 -1.04 -1.55 6.00
CA HIS A 47 -1.75 -2.45 6.92
C HIS A 47 -0.81 -3.26 7.80
N ASN A 48 0.29 -3.78 7.22
CA ASN A 48 1.27 -4.51 8.00
C ASN A 48 1.93 -3.61 9.06
N TRP A 49 2.31 -2.39 8.68
CA TRP A 49 2.90 -1.43 9.61
C TRP A 49 1.91 -1.00 10.69
N ALA A 50 0.64 -0.78 10.34
CA ALA A 50 -0.42 -0.49 11.31
C ALA A 50 -0.57 -1.61 12.36
N ALA A 51 -0.54 -2.86 11.90
CA ALA A 51 -0.62 -4.01 12.80
C ALA A 51 0.60 -4.15 13.73
N GLU A 52 1.79 -3.73 13.27
CA GLU A 52 3.01 -3.76 14.07
C GLU A 52 3.09 -2.64 15.11
N THR A 53 2.55 -1.46 14.79
CA THR A 53 2.75 -0.23 15.59
C THR A 53 1.52 0.27 16.32
N GLY A 54 0.35 -0.32 16.06
CA GLY A 54 -0.92 0.23 16.55
C GLY A 54 -1.36 1.51 15.85
N ALA A 55 -0.76 1.87 14.72
CA ALA A 55 -1.15 3.05 13.95
C ALA A 55 -2.60 2.97 13.49
N VAL A 56 -3.32 4.08 13.57
CA VAL A 56 -4.70 4.15 13.09
C VAL A 56 -4.71 4.44 11.60
N MET A 57 -5.34 3.55 10.83
CA MET A 57 -5.44 3.68 9.38
C MET A 57 -6.83 4.15 8.96
N LEU A 58 -6.86 5.26 8.22
CA LEU A 58 -8.02 5.81 7.54
C LEU A 58 -7.86 5.63 6.03
N THR A 59 -8.98 5.56 5.31
CA THR A 59 -9.00 5.55 3.84
C THR A 59 -9.84 6.72 3.36
N ALA A 60 -9.20 7.70 2.74
CA ALA A 60 -9.91 8.87 2.24
C ALA A 60 -10.86 8.50 1.11
N GLN A 61 -12.01 9.17 1.06
CA GLN A 61 -13.07 8.94 0.10
C GLN A 61 -13.46 10.24 -0.60
N GLN A 62 -13.99 10.13 -1.81
CA GLN A 62 -14.54 11.28 -2.51
C GLN A 62 -15.68 11.91 -1.69
N GLY A 63 -15.67 13.24 -1.58
CA GLY A 63 -16.67 13.97 -0.81
C GLY A 63 -16.51 13.85 0.72
N TRP A 64 -15.37 13.38 1.20
CA TRP A 64 -15.07 13.31 2.62
C TRP A 64 -15.07 14.70 3.26
N THR A 65 -15.70 14.82 4.42
CA THR A 65 -15.71 16.08 5.19
C THR A 65 -14.88 15.93 6.46
N PRO A 66 -14.32 17.01 7.01
CA PRO A 66 -13.58 16.94 8.28
C PRO A 66 -14.36 16.29 9.42
N ASN A 67 -15.66 16.59 9.57
CA ASN A 67 -16.48 16.00 10.63
C ASN A 67 -16.64 14.49 10.46
N ARG A 68 -16.89 14.02 9.24
CA ARG A 68 -16.97 12.58 8.96
C ARG A 68 -15.64 11.90 9.22
N MET A 69 -14.54 12.48 8.76
CA MET A 69 -13.20 11.97 9.00
C MET A 69 -12.87 11.85 10.49
N LEU A 70 -13.18 12.90 11.27
CA LEU A 70 -12.94 12.89 12.72
C LEU A 70 -13.80 11.84 13.43
N GLY A 71 -15.04 11.63 12.96
CA GLY A 71 -15.90 10.56 13.45
C GLY A 71 -15.31 9.17 13.21
N GLU A 72 -14.83 8.92 11.98
CA GLU A 72 -14.15 7.65 11.62
C GLU A 72 -12.86 7.45 12.42
N LEU A 73 -12.09 8.52 12.66
CA LEU A 73 -10.88 8.46 13.49
C LEU A 73 -11.21 8.14 14.96
N ALA A 74 -12.24 8.79 15.51
CA ALA A 74 -12.70 8.53 16.87
C ALA A 74 -13.18 7.09 17.06
N GLU A 75 -13.98 6.58 16.10
CA GLU A 75 -14.46 5.19 16.11
C GLU A 75 -13.29 4.20 16.14
N LYS A 76 -12.27 4.41 15.30
CA LYS A 76 -11.07 3.54 15.27
C LYS A 76 -10.23 3.60 16.54
N LEU A 77 -10.32 4.69 17.28
CA LEU A 77 -9.71 4.86 18.61
C LEU A 77 -10.61 4.33 19.74
N GLY A 78 -11.78 3.76 19.41
CA GLY A 78 -12.74 3.28 20.41
C GLY A 78 -13.39 4.41 21.23
N LEU A 79 -13.46 5.61 20.68
CA LEU A 79 -14.03 6.79 21.35
C LEU A 79 -15.45 7.07 20.84
N GLU A 80 -16.36 7.36 21.78
CA GLU A 80 -17.70 7.84 21.42
C GLU A 80 -17.66 9.28 20.92
N THR A 81 -18.43 9.58 19.87
CA THR A 81 -18.55 10.92 19.27
C THR A 81 -19.53 11.79 20.04
N SER A 82 -19.29 11.98 21.33
CA SER A 82 -20.04 12.86 22.22
C SER A 82 -19.44 14.28 22.25
N LYS A 83 -20.08 15.21 22.96
CA LYS A 83 -19.57 16.58 23.10
C LYS A 83 -18.13 16.58 23.65
N GLY A 84 -17.22 17.24 22.92
CA GLY A 84 -15.80 17.31 23.31
C GLY A 84 -14.94 16.11 22.89
N PHE A 85 -15.47 15.20 22.06
CA PHE A 85 -14.72 14.02 21.58
C PHE A 85 -13.44 14.37 20.86
N GLU A 86 -13.40 15.48 20.11
CA GLU A 86 -12.21 15.90 19.38
C GLU A 86 -11.02 16.16 20.31
N ARG A 87 -11.27 16.84 21.44
CA ARG A 87 -10.24 17.09 22.45
C ARG A 87 -9.73 15.78 23.06
N LYS A 88 -10.65 14.88 23.44
CA LYS A 88 -10.30 13.56 24.00
C LYS A 88 -9.50 12.72 23.00
N MET A 89 -9.85 12.80 21.71
CA MET A 89 -9.15 12.14 20.64
C MET A 89 -7.72 12.68 20.47
N GLU A 90 -7.54 14.03 20.42
CA GLU A 90 -6.22 14.65 20.36
C GLU A 90 -5.36 14.27 21.58
N GLU A 91 -5.93 14.27 22.78
CA GLU A 91 -5.26 13.86 24.02
C GLU A 91 -4.85 12.38 24.01
N THR A 92 -5.72 11.50 23.46
CA THR A 92 -5.43 10.06 23.34
C THR A 92 -4.29 9.82 22.37
N ILE A 93 -4.35 10.43 21.18
CA ILE A 93 -3.30 10.31 20.15
C ILE A 93 -1.95 10.80 20.70
N ALA A 94 -1.94 11.93 21.40
CA ALA A 94 -0.71 12.48 21.98
C ALA A 94 -0.14 11.62 23.10
N ARG A 95 -1.01 11.14 24.02
CA ARG A 95 -0.58 10.34 25.17
C ARG A 95 -0.02 8.98 24.76
N GLU A 96 -0.64 8.35 23.77
CA GLU A 96 -0.29 7.01 23.33
C GLU A 96 0.61 7.02 22.09
N GLU A 97 1.02 8.23 21.64
CA GLU A 97 1.91 8.46 20.50
C GLU A 97 1.45 7.72 19.22
N ILE A 98 0.12 7.70 19.00
CA ILE A 98 -0.49 6.89 17.92
C ILE A 98 -0.20 7.50 16.54
N PRO A 99 0.53 6.82 15.65
CA PRO A 99 0.72 7.27 14.29
C PRO A 99 -0.60 7.20 13.50
N ILE A 100 -0.78 8.11 12.54
CA ILE A 100 -1.94 8.09 11.64
C ILE A 100 -1.51 7.72 10.24
N ILE A 101 -2.26 6.81 9.63
CA ILE A 101 -2.12 6.43 8.22
C ILE A 101 -3.33 6.93 7.46
N LEU A 102 -3.10 7.56 6.31
CA LEU A 102 -4.14 7.98 5.38
C LEU A 102 -3.91 7.36 4.01
N ASP A 103 -4.63 6.28 3.71
CA ASP A 103 -4.63 5.69 2.36
C ASP A 103 -5.56 6.48 1.42
N GLU A 104 -5.32 6.37 0.11
CA GLU A 104 -6.01 7.13 -0.95
C GLU A 104 -6.04 8.64 -0.66
N SER A 105 -4.98 9.17 -0.07
CA SER A 105 -4.88 10.52 0.51
C SER A 105 -5.11 11.66 -0.49
N ALA A 106 -5.07 11.39 -1.79
CA ALA A 106 -5.41 12.36 -2.83
C ALA A 106 -6.85 12.90 -2.69
N PHE A 107 -7.80 12.08 -2.20
CA PHE A 107 -9.18 12.53 -1.94
C PHE A 107 -9.29 13.49 -0.75
N ALA A 108 -8.35 13.44 0.18
CA ALA A 108 -8.31 14.38 1.31
C ALA A 108 -7.82 15.79 0.92
N LEU A 109 -7.34 15.95 -0.32
CA LEU A 109 -6.99 17.25 -0.90
C LEU A 109 -8.18 17.98 -1.52
N ASP A 110 -9.31 17.30 -1.69
CA ASP A 110 -10.55 17.91 -2.15
C ASP A 110 -11.05 18.98 -1.16
N ASN A 111 -11.96 19.85 -1.60
CA ASN A 111 -12.55 20.90 -0.78
C ASN A 111 -11.51 21.77 -0.03
N GLY A 112 -10.45 22.16 -0.74
CA GLY A 112 -9.41 23.01 -0.16
C GLY A 112 -8.41 22.27 0.74
N ALA A 113 -8.38 20.94 0.72
CA ALA A 113 -7.57 20.06 1.59
C ALA A 113 -8.00 20.11 3.08
N ALA A 114 -9.25 20.46 3.38
CA ALA A 114 -9.72 20.63 4.75
C ALA A 114 -9.53 19.39 5.65
N CYS A 115 -9.74 18.20 5.11
CA CYS A 115 -9.50 16.94 5.84
C CYS A 115 -8.02 16.76 6.15
N LEU A 116 -7.14 16.95 5.18
CA LEU A 116 -5.71 16.76 5.36
C LEU A 116 -5.11 17.82 6.29
N GLU A 117 -5.56 19.08 6.18
CA GLU A 117 -5.15 20.15 7.09
C GLU A 117 -5.60 19.87 8.54
N ARG A 118 -6.77 19.26 8.73
CA ARG A 118 -7.23 18.87 10.07
C ARG A 118 -6.38 17.74 10.65
N LEU A 119 -6.05 16.69 9.85
CA LEU A 119 -5.14 15.63 10.30
C LEU A 119 -3.76 16.19 10.61
N ARG A 120 -3.21 17.06 9.74
CA ARG A 120 -1.94 17.73 10.00
C ARG A 120 -1.96 18.47 11.33
N SER A 121 -3.02 19.24 11.59
CA SER A 121 -3.14 19.98 12.87
C SER A 121 -3.12 19.07 14.09
N ILE A 122 -3.71 17.89 13.99
CA ILE A 122 -3.71 16.90 15.07
C ILE A 122 -2.29 16.33 15.26
N THR A 123 -1.67 15.87 14.18
CA THR A 123 -0.34 15.26 14.23
C THR A 123 0.79 16.25 14.55
N ASP A 124 0.68 17.52 14.12
CA ASP A 124 1.63 18.57 14.53
C ASP A 124 1.58 18.80 16.06
N LYS A 125 0.38 18.82 16.67
CA LYS A 125 0.20 19.00 18.12
C LYS A 125 0.69 17.79 18.94
N SER A 126 0.44 16.58 18.45
CA SER A 126 0.85 15.34 19.11
C SER A 126 2.27 14.92 18.79
N CYS A 127 2.94 15.58 17.84
CA CYS A 127 4.24 15.20 17.30
C CYS A 127 4.30 13.76 16.74
N THR A 128 3.13 13.20 16.39
CA THR A 128 3.02 11.84 15.85
C THR A 128 3.17 11.81 14.32
N PRO A 129 3.67 10.70 13.75
CA PRO A 129 3.78 10.55 12.31
C PRO A 129 2.42 10.55 11.60
N LEU A 130 2.36 11.24 10.45
CA LEU A 130 1.27 11.11 9.47
C LEU A 130 1.80 10.50 8.18
N VAL A 131 1.43 9.27 7.92
CA VAL A 131 1.84 8.53 6.71
C VAL A 131 0.70 8.54 5.71
N MET A 132 0.94 9.15 4.56
CA MET A 132 -0.05 9.28 3.48
C MET A 132 0.31 8.37 2.31
N ALA A 133 -0.67 7.70 1.71
CA ALA A 133 -0.47 6.99 0.46
C ALA A 133 -1.33 7.58 -0.66
N ALA A 134 -0.74 7.72 -1.84
CA ALA A 134 -1.39 8.24 -3.03
C ALA A 134 -0.86 7.57 -4.30
N MET A 135 -1.49 7.85 -5.42
CA MET A 135 -0.95 7.48 -6.72
C MET A 135 0.17 8.43 -7.14
N GLU A 136 1.14 7.95 -7.90
CA GLU A 136 2.26 8.75 -8.41
C GLU A 136 1.79 10.02 -9.15
N GLN A 137 0.73 9.90 -9.95
CA GLN A 137 0.11 11.01 -10.70
C GLN A 137 -0.48 12.11 -9.80
N ASP A 138 -0.74 11.84 -8.52
CA ASP A 138 -1.31 12.81 -7.59
C ASP A 138 -0.24 13.67 -6.89
N ARG A 139 1.04 13.33 -7.02
CA ARG A 139 2.16 14.07 -6.43
C ARG A 139 2.08 15.60 -6.69
N PRO A 140 1.75 16.09 -7.90
CA PRO A 140 1.60 17.53 -8.14
C PRO A 140 0.47 18.19 -7.34
N LYS A 141 -0.57 17.45 -6.94
CA LYS A 141 -1.66 17.99 -6.11
C LYS A 141 -1.15 18.34 -4.70
N PHE A 142 -0.31 17.48 -4.11
CA PHE A 142 0.34 17.74 -2.82
C PHE A 142 1.31 18.94 -2.92
N ALA A 143 2.14 18.98 -3.96
CA ALA A 143 3.12 20.06 -4.16
C ALA A 143 2.48 21.46 -4.26
N ARG A 144 1.26 21.56 -4.79
CA ARG A 144 0.49 22.81 -4.86
C ARG A 144 0.00 23.31 -3.50
N ARG A 145 0.00 22.50 -2.47
CA ARG A 145 -0.43 22.84 -1.12
C ARG A 145 0.80 23.09 -0.24
N MET A 146 1.32 24.31 -0.28
CA MET A 146 2.58 24.67 0.37
C MET A 146 2.62 24.30 1.86
N GLN A 147 1.51 24.46 2.58
CA GLN A 147 1.41 24.11 4.01
C GLN A 147 1.59 22.61 4.25
N ILE A 148 1.03 21.77 3.38
CA ILE A 148 1.20 20.30 3.43
C ILE A 148 2.60 19.93 2.93
N ALA A 149 3.02 20.47 1.79
CA ALA A 149 4.31 20.15 1.17
C ALA A 149 5.49 20.45 2.12
N SER A 150 5.43 21.54 2.89
CA SER A 150 6.49 21.89 3.86
C SER A 150 6.58 20.94 5.06
N ARG A 151 5.57 20.12 5.31
CA ARG A 151 5.54 19.11 6.40
C ARG A 151 5.95 17.73 5.94
N ILE A 152 6.00 17.50 4.61
CA ILE A 152 6.44 16.21 4.05
C ILE A 152 7.98 16.17 4.09
N SER A 153 8.52 15.48 5.07
CA SER A 153 9.97 15.31 5.23
C SER A 153 10.53 14.17 4.38
N TYR A 154 9.69 13.20 3.99
CA TYR A 154 10.12 12.08 3.19
C TYR A 154 9.07 11.63 2.16
N VAL A 155 9.53 11.32 0.95
CA VAL A 155 8.70 10.74 -0.11
C VAL A 155 9.21 9.33 -0.40
N CYS A 156 8.41 8.33 -0.07
CA CYS A 156 8.70 6.94 -0.36
C CYS A 156 8.08 6.55 -1.70
N GLN A 157 8.89 6.39 -2.73
CA GLN A 157 8.41 5.96 -4.03
C GLN A 157 8.46 4.45 -4.16
N PHE A 158 7.28 3.82 -4.27
CA PHE A 158 7.16 2.41 -4.62
C PHE A 158 7.46 2.22 -6.10
N GLN A 159 8.07 1.10 -6.41
CA GLN A 159 8.48 0.72 -7.76
C GLN A 159 7.90 -0.65 -8.09
N LYS A 160 7.99 -1.03 -9.35
CA LYS A 160 7.72 -2.41 -9.77
C LYS A 160 8.58 -3.37 -8.96
N SER A 161 8.01 -4.50 -8.58
CA SER A 161 8.73 -5.54 -7.84
C SER A 161 9.88 -6.10 -8.67
N SER A 162 11.02 -6.35 -8.06
CA SER A 162 12.13 -7.03 -8.71
C SER A 162 11.79 -8.51 -8.96
N LEU A 163 12.57 -9.18 -9.81
CA LEU A 163 12.46 -10.64 -9.96
C LEU A 163 12.69 -11.35 -8.63
N ALA A 164 13.59 -10.83 -7.79
CA ALA A 164 13.84 -11.36 -6.45
C ALA A 164 12.61 -11.21 -5.54
N ASP A 165 11.89 -10.07 -5.59
CA ASP A 165 10.64 -9.88 -4.85
C ASP A 165 9.55 -10.88 -5.30
N VAL A 166 9.45 -11.10 -6.62
CA VAL A 166 8.48 -12.07 -7.17
C VAL A 166 8.85 -13.50 -6.76
N ALA A 167 10.12 -13.85 -6.80
CA ALA A 167 10.60 -15.15 -6.33
C ALA A 167 10.33 -15.35 -4.83
N LEU A 168 10.57 -14.31 -4.03
CA LEU A 168 10.27 -14.32 -2.59
C LEU A 168 8.76 -14.51 -2.35
N ALA A 169 7.91 -13.80 -3.09
CA ALA A 169 6.46 -13.94 -2.99
C ALA A 169 6.00 -15.36 -3.38
N CYS A 170 6.51 -15.93 -4.47
CA CYS A 170 6.23 -17.30 -4.86
C CYS A 170 6.64 -18.29 -3.78
N LYS A 171 7.85 -18.14 -3.20
CA LYS A 171 8.36 -19.03 -2.14
C LYS A 171 7.55 -18.94 -0.84
N GLN A 172 7.14 -17.74 -0.43
CA GLN A 172 6.44 -17.53 0.86
C GLN A 172 4.95 -17.81 0.77
N LEU A 173 4.30 -17.34 -0.31
CA LEU A 173 2.84 -17.38 -0.41
C LEU A 173 2.29 -18.65 -1.05
N ALA A 174 3.04 -19.26 -1.98
CA ALA A 174 2.54 -20.44 -2.66
C ALA A 174 2.63 -21.69 -1.78
N ASP A 175 1.61 -22.56 -1.90
CA ASP A 175 1.57 -23.89 -1.28
C ASP A 175 2.33 -24.93 -2.13
N VAL A 176 2.74 -24.54 -3.34
CA VAL A 176 3.48 -25.40 -4.28
C VAL A 176 4.78 -24.74 -4.70
N ALA A 177 5.83 -25.54 -4.87
CA ALA A 177 7.09 -25.05 -5.43
C ALA A 177 6.93 -24.71 -6.92
N MET A 178 7.66 -23.71 -7.40
CA MET A 178 7.67 -23.26 -8.79
C MET A 178 9.10 -23.27 -9.33
N ALA A 179 9.31 -23.74 -10.55
CA ALA A 179 10.60 -23.66 -11.22
C ALA A 179 10.99 -22.20 -11.54
N ALA A 180 12.27 -21.92 -11.71
CA ALA A 180 12.76 -20.54 -11.95
C ALA A 180 12.11 -19.91 -13.18
N GLU A 181 11.95 -20.64 -14.26
CA GLU A 181 11.33 -20.15 -15.49
C GLU A 181 9.84 -19.78 -15.29
N VAL A 182 9.15 -20.45 -14.36
CA VAL A 182 7.77 -20.09 -13.98
C VAL A 182 7.74 -18.77 -13.27
N VAL A 183 8.68 -18.51 -12.35
CA VAL A 183 8.82 -17.24 -11.63
C VAL A 183 9.15 -16.10 -12.60
N GLU A 184 10.06 -16.32 -13.53
CA GLU A 184 10.41 -15.34 -14.59
C GLU A 184 9.18 -15.01 -15.45
N ARG A 185 8.40 -16.02 -15.83
CA ARG A 185 7.16 -15.84 -16.56
C ARG A 185 6.12 -15.04 -15.77
N ILE A 186 5.95 -15.34 -14.47
CA ILE A 186 5.08 -14.54 -13.59
C ILE A 186 5.53 -13.08 -13.61
N HIS A 187 6.82 -12.81 -13.39
CA HIS A 187 7.36 -11.45 -13.39
C HIS A 187 7.05 -10.71 -14.70
N ALA A 188 7.29 -11.35 -15.84
CA ALA A 188 7.06 -10.77 -17.16
C ALA A 188 5.58 -10.53 -17.47
N GLU A 189 4.69 -11.51 -17.23
CA GLU A 189 3.26 -11.40 -17.55
C GLU A 189 2.53 -10.41 -16.64
N THR A 190 2.93 -10.31 -15.37
CA THR A 190 2.29 -9.43 -14.38
C THR A 190 2.79 -7.99 -14.43
N ASP A 191 3.75 -7.68 -15.32
CA ASP A 191 4.46 -6.39 -15.30
C ASP A 191 5.00 -6.07 -13.90
N ALA A 192 5.39 -7.12 -13.16
CA ALA A 192 5.92 -7.07 -11.79
C ALA A 192 5.01 -6.33 -10.79
N ARG A 193 3.71 -6.26 -11.03
CA ARG A 193 2.71 -5.71 -10.11
C ARG A 193 2.27 -6.77 -9.11
N MET A 194 2.58 -6.58 -7.85
CA MET A 194 2.37 -7.57 -6.78
C MET A 194 0.92 -8.10 -6.73
N ARG A 195 -0.08 -7.25 -6.98
CA ARG A 195 -1.49 -7.69 -7.08
C ARG A 195 -1.69 -8.76 -8.15
N LEU A 196 -1.08 -8.59 -9.33
CA LEU A 196 -1.17 -9.55 -10.42
C LEU A 196 -0.29 -10.78 -10.17
N VAL A 197 0.85 -10.60 -9.50
CA VAL A 197 1.71 -11.72 -9.03
C VAL A 197 0.90 -12.65 -8.13
N MET A 198 0.17 -12.12 -7.17
CA MET A 198 -0.69 -12.94 -6.29
C MET A 198 -1.78 -13.66 -7.07
N THR A 199 -2.37 -13.02 -8.09
CA THR A 199 -3.35 -13.65 -8.98
C THR A 199 -2.72 -14.80 -9.77
N ALA A 200 -1.51 -14.60 -10.30
CA ALA A 200 -0.76 -15.62 -11.03
C ALA A 200 -0.41 -16.82 -10.14
N ILE A 201 0.06 -16.58 -8.91
CA ILE A 201 0.34 -17.63 -7.92
C ILE A 201 -0.92 -18.48 -7.67
N ASN A 202 -2.05 -17.84 -7.38
CA ASN A 202 -3.31 -18.54 -7.12
C ASN A 202 -3.76 -19.38 -8.32
N ARG A 203 -3.57 -18.88 -9.53
CA ARG A 203 -3.89 -19.61 -10.77
C ARG A 203 -3.00 -20.85 -10.95
N ILE A 204 -1.70 -20.72 -10.69
CA ILE A 204 -0.74 -21.83 -10.76
C ILE A 204 -1.07 -22.90 -9.71
N GLU A 205 -1.42 -22.51 -8.47
CA GLU A 205 -1.88 -23.45 -7.46
C GLU A 205 -3.14 -24.21 -7.89
N SER A 206 -4.08 -23.52 -8.56
CA SER A 206 -5.29 -24.15 -9.09
C SER A 206 -4.98 -25.19 -10.18
N ILE A 207 -3.92 -24.97 -10.97
CA ILE A 207 -3.43 -25.94 -11.95
C ILE A 207 -2.73 -27.10 -11.22
N ALA A 208 -1.87 -26.78 -10.26
CA ALA A 208 -1.11 -27.79 -9.51
C ALA A 208 -2.00 -28.78 -8.74
N LYS A 209 -3.15 -28.35 -8.25
CA LYS A 209 -4.16 -29.22 -7.60
C LYS A 209 -4.73 -30.32 -8.52
N ARG A 210 -4.59 -30.17 -9.84
CA ARG A 210 -5.06 -31.13 -10.85
C ARG A 210 -3.95 -32.05 -11.37
N ARG A 211 -2.74 -31.93 -10.79
CA ARG A 211 -1.58 -32.76 -11.16
C ARG A 211 -1.75 -34.20 -10.64
N PRO A 212 -1.18 -35.17 -11.34
CA PRO A 212 -1.06 -36.53 -10.83
C PRO A 212 -0.33 -36.56 -9.45
N PRO A 213 -0.68 -37.46 -8.55
CA PRO A 213 -0.07 -37.55 -7.21
C PRO A 213 1.47 -37.66 -7.23
N GLU A 214 2.03 -38.29 -8.24
CA GLU A 214 3.48 -38.50 -8.42
C GLU A 214 4.23 -37.16 -8.61
N LEU A 215 3.54 -36.14 -9.11
CA LEU A 215 4.09 -34.80 -9.34
C LEU A 215 3.78 -33.82 -8.20
N ALA A 216 3.04 -34.23 -7.18
CA ALA A 216 2.58 -33.31 -6.12
C ALA A 216 3.75 -32.65 -5.35
N SER A 217 4.87 -33.35 -5.17
CA SER A 217 6.06 -32.84 -4.47
C SER A 217 7.09 -32.16 -5.36
N THR A 218 6.91 -32.20 -6.69
CA THR A 218 7.85 -31.58 -7.64
C THR A 218 7.47 -30.14 -7.95
N PRO A 219 8.44 -29.24 -8.21
CA PRO A 219 8.14 -27.87 -8.64
C PRO A 219 7.30 -27.85 -9.93
N VAL A 220 6.36 -26.92 -10.01
CA VAL A 220 5.59 -26.70 -11.23
C VAL A 220 6.53 -26.21 -12.33
N GLN A 221 6.48 -26.90 -13.49
CA GLN A 221 7.34 -26.60 -14.64
C GLN A 221 6.62 -25.71 -15.65
N LEU A 222 7.39 -24.93 -16.43
CA LEU A 222 6.86 -24.05 -17.45
C LEU A 222 5.99 -24.78 -18.49
N ALA A 223 6.39 -25.99 -18.89
CA ALA A 223 5.67 -26.82 -19.85
C ALA A 223 4.25 -27.19 -19.40
N GLU A 224 4.00 -27.28 -18.09
CA GLU A 224 2.68 -27.59 -17.54
C GLU A 224 1.69 -26.43 -17.68
N LEU A 225 2.19 -25.21 -17.74
CA LEU A 225 1.37 -24.00 -17.83
C LEU A 225 0.91 -23.71 -19.27
N LYS A 226 1.48 -24.38 -20.29
CA LYS A 226 1.17 -24.21 -21.72
C LYS A 226 1.16 -22.71 -22.12
N ALA A 227 0.31 -22.33 -23.08
CA ALA A 227 0.12 -20.96 -23.53
C ALA A 227 -0.95 -20.20 -22.73
N MET A 228 -1.39 -20.74 -21.58
CA MET A 228 -2.47 -20.13 -20.79
C MET A 228 -1.96 -18.86 -20.07
N PRO A 229 -2.64 -17.71 -20.16
CA PRO A 229 -2.24 -16.49 -19.46
C PRO A 229 -2.33 -16.69 -17.94
N LEU A 230 -1.34 -16.24 -17.19
CA LEU A 230 -1.29 -16.37 -15.72
C LEU A 230 -2.12 -15.31 -15.01
N CYS A 231 -2.36 -14.18 -15.65
CA CYS A 231 -3.23 -13.11 -15.14
C CYS A 231 -3.90 -12.38 -16.31
N GLU A 232 -5.01 -11.70 -15.99
CA GLU A 232 -5.66 -10.77 -16.91
C GLU A 232 -5.36 -9.34 -16.47
N ASP A 233 -4.63 -8.60 -17.33
CA ASP A 233 -4.39 -7.19 -17.13
C ASP A 233 -5.30 -6.38 -18.04
N PHE A 234 -6.38 -5.83 -17.49
CA PHE A 234 -7.33 -4.98 -18.21
C PHE A 234 -6.64 -3.83 -18.97
N ASN A 235 -5.66 -3.19 -18.34
CA ASN A 235 -4.94 -2.06 -18.95
C ASN A 235 -4.05 -2.50 -20.14
N ARG A 236 -3.51 -3.71 -20.12
CA ARG A 236 -2.71 -4.26 -21.20
C ARG A 236 -3.60 -4.58 -22.40
N ALA A 237 -4.76 -5.15 -22.17
CA ALA A 237 -5.76 -5.44 -23.20
C ALA A 237 -6.23 -4.16 -23.91
N VAL A 238 -6.53 -3.09 -23.17
CA VAL A 238 -6.94 -1.79 -23.74
C VAL A 238 -5.82 -1.15 -24.54
N ARG A 239 -4.56 -1.21 -24.10
CA ARG A 239 -3.40 -0.67 -24.82
C ARG A 239 -3.13 -1.41 -26.14
N SER A 240 -3.37 -2.73 -26.20
CA SER A 240 -3.21 -3.51 -27.44
C SER A 240 -4.27 -3.11 -28.47
N THR A 241 -5.52 -2.92 -28.06
CA THR A 241 -6.63 -2.51 -28.93
C THR A 241 -6.47 -1.08 -29.47
N LEU A 242 -5.89 -0.17 -28.71
CA LEU A 242 -5.60 1.19 -29.16
C LEU A 242 -4.41 1.26 -30.13
N ARG A 243 -3.41 0.37 -30.00
CA ARG A 243 -2.28 0.29 -30.93
C ARG A 243 -2.64 -0.35 -32.28
N THR A 244 -3.66 -1.21 -32.34
CA THR A 244 -4.16 -1.82 -33.60
C THR A 244 -5.10 -0.90 -34.38
N ARG A 245 -5.54 0.23 -33.80
CA ARG A 245 -6.40 1.23 -34.44
C ARG A 245 -5.69 2.53 -34.84
N ALA A 246 -4.39 2.63 -34.59
CA ALA A 246 -3.50 3.72 -35.05
C ALA A 246 -2.55 3.22 -36.11
#